data_7fbd6bd1528c16446bdc8c3707e9050f
#
_entry.id   7fbd6bd1528c16446bdc8c3707e9050f
#
_cell.length_a   1.000
_cell.length_b   1.000
_cell.length_c   1.000
_cell.angle_alpha   90.00
_cell.angle_beta   90.00
_cell.angle_gamma   90.00
#
_symmetry.space_group_name_H-M   'P 1'
#
loop_
_entity.id
_entity.type
_entity.pdbx_description
1 polymer ?
#
loop_
_entity_poly.entity_id
_entity_poly.type
_entity_poly.pdbx_seq_one_letter_code
_entity_poly.pdbx_strand_id
1 'polypeptide(L)'
;MPTAPINWSSIIYRGAESDELDYKAAQNWNELSRGGRAKFVRHCLALANTKGGYIVVGVGEDSNGRPVDFTGLSEEQSKSFDPTSVGNFISRFSDPPIDFTLERPVVDGKCYAVFAVKPFRELPHVCPSNCEDELLRGVFYIRTKDASSRPAYRATELHSIIQRALRNQREMLGRMLRGILYENNLTTSNESSDSSFFSEDLLHSRMFFEKHVNAVPESYRMEFYILPEKYKEDRNTLPELKKSAESAITLYLDTDTLSDFDFPDTYFTNTSLRGFNTSGNVMIQLWRSGLIHFIGQFSFSDGKELPLRRLSTFLARSVVFASQYYSTLGYTDELLSLNFRMEKTENMILSAGDDLKGRCRIPEIRIHHERTVSDLVSGPEIHAARFLRSATERFNFDPPTDDYFTEAVQDSLQR
;
A
#
# COMPACT_ATOMS: atom_id res chain seq x y z
N MET A 1 2.45 10.93 18.15
CA MET A 1 3.79 11.56 18.10
C MET A 1 3.62 12.98 17.64
N PRO A 2 4.37 13.97 18.14
CA PRO A 2 4.35 15.30 17.58
C PRO A 2 4.81 15.21 16.11
N THR A 3 3.97 15.64 15.20
CA THR A 3 4.32 15.83 13.78
C THR A 3 5.57 16.71 13.73
N ALA A 4 6.56 16.34 12.92
CA ALA A 4 7.72 17.17 12.70
C ALA A 4 7.28 18.61 12.37
N PRO A 5 7.94 19.64 12.89
CA PRO A 5 7.54 21.02 12.67
C PRO A 5 7.54 21.31 11.17
N ILE A 6 6.43 21.85 10.66
CA ILE A 6 6.28 22.19 9.24
C ILE A 6 7.31 23.27 8.91
N ASN A 7 8.09 23.04 7.87
CA ASN A 7 9.04 24.05 7.37
C ASN A 7 8.29 25.08 6.49
N TRP A 8 7.76 26.11 7.12
CA TRP A 8 6.99 27.17 6.44
C TRP A 8 7.79 27.91 5.36
N SER A 9 9.10 28.13 5.59
CA SER A 9 9.95 28.78 4.59
C SER A 9 9.97 28.03 3.27
N SER A 10 10.05 26.71 3.30
CA SER A 10 10.08 25.89 2.10
C SER A 10 8.74 25.87 1.33
N ILE A 11 7.62 26.13 2.01
CA ILE A 11 6.30 26.24 1.41
C ILE A 11 6.10 27.64 0.83
N ILE A 12 6.36 28.69 1.63
CA ILE A 12 6.14 30.09 1.25
C ILE A 12 7.04 30.49 0.08
N TYR A 13 8.33 30.12 0.11
CA TYR A 13 9.29 30.48 -0.93
C TYR A 13 9.48 29.45 -2.02
N ARG A 14 8.52 28.60 -2.27
CA ARG A 14 8.59 27.56 -3.33
C ARG A 14 8.70 28.15 -4.75
N GLY A 15 8.27 29.40 -4.92
CA GLY A 15 8.52 30.19 -6.13
C GLY A 15 7.66 29.88 -7.35
N ALA A 16 6.72 28.93 -7.26
CA ALA A 16 5.77 28.61 -8.30
C ALA A 16 4.48 28.01 -7.73
N GLU A 17 3.33 28.36 -8.31
CA GLU A 17 2.08 27.66 -8.07
C GLU A 17 2.12 26.24 -8.61
N SER A 18 1.33 25.36 -8.00
CA SER A 18 1.23 23.95 -8.41
C SER A 18 -0.17 23.39 -8.13
N ASP A 19 -0.35 22.10 -8.42
CA ASP A 19 -1.56 21.39 -8.02
C ASP A 19 -1.74 21.24 -6.50
N GLU A 20 -0.72 21.58 -5.71
CA GLU A 20 -0.71 21.52 -4.24
C GLU A 20 -0.42 22.89 -3.56
N LEU A 21 -0.18 23.95 -4.32
CA LEU A 21 0.16 25.27 -3.77
C LEU A 21 -0.51 26.39 -4.59
N ASP A 22 -1.16 27.29 -3.86
CA ASP A 22 -1.81 28.50 -4.39
C ASP A 22 -1.35 29.73 -3.64
N TYR A 23 -1.03 30.81 -4.33
CA TYR A 23 -0.66 32.08 -3.71
C TYR A 23 -1.78 33.10 -3.84
N LYS A 24 -1.90 33.94 -2.81
CA LYS A 24 -2.83 35.06 -2.80
C LYS A 24 -2.17 36.32 -2.25
N ALA A 25 -2.39 37.44 -2.91
CA ALA A 25 -1.93 38.72 -2.45
C ALA A 25 -2.40 39.03 -1.05
N ALA A 26 -1.69 39.94 -0.37
CA ALA A 26 -2.07 40.42 0.95
C ALA A 26 -3.48 41.06 0.93
N GLN A 27 -4.36 40.61 1.82
CA GLN A 27 -5.74 41.09 1.91
C GLN A 27 -6.31 40.89 3.32
N ASN A 28 -7.37 41.66 3.62
CA ASN A 28 -8.10 41.56 4.87
C ASN A 28 -9.34 40.69 4.69
N TRP A 29 -9.44 39.59 5.41
CA TRP A 29 -10.58 38.66 5.32
C TRP A 29 -11.93 39.31 5.58
N ASN A 30 -11.99 40.29 6.53
CA ASN A 30 -13.21 40.94 6.92
C ASN A 30 -13.71 41.92 5.86
N GLU A 31 -12.81 42.45 5.03
CA GLU A 31 -13.12 43.41 3.95
C GLU A 31 -13.43 42.71 2.63
N LEU A 32 -13.13 41.40 2.51
CA LEU A 32 -13.46 40.64 1.32
C LEU A 32 -14.98 40.61 1.09
N SER A 33 -15.36 40.83 -0.17
CA SER A 33 -16.74 40.57 -0.61
C SER A 33 -17.11 39.10 -0.40
N ARG A 34 -18.38 38.80 -0.44
CA ARG A 34 -18.85 37.41 -0.33
C ARG A 34 -18.24 36.52 -1.43
N GLY A 35 -18.14 37.03 -2.68
CA GLY A 35 -17.48 36.35 -3.79
C GLY A 35 -15.98 36.18 -3.57
N GLY A 36 -15.31 37.20 -3.00
CA GLY A 36 -13.90 37.10 -2.62
C GLY A 36 -13.64 35.96 -1.63
N ARG A 37 -14.48 35.83 -0.58
CA ARG A 37 -14.41 34.68 0.33
C ARG A 37 -14.79 33.35 -0.33
N ALA A 38 -15.75 33.36 -1.24
CA ALA A 38 -16.15 32.16 -2.00
C ALA A 38 -15.02 31.61 -2.88
N LYS A 39 -14.13 32.47 -3.41
CA LYS A 39 -12.91 32.04 -4.11
C LYS A 39 -12.01 31.17 -3.22
N PHE A 40 -11.81 31.55 -1.96
CA PHE A 40 -11.06 30.71 -1.01
C PHE A 40 -11.71 29.34 -0.82
N VAL A 41 -13.05 29.31 -0.67
CA VAL A 41 -13.78 28.03 -0.56
C VAL A 41 -13.56 27.19 -1.81
N ARG A 42 -13.63 27.78 -3.02
CA ARG A 42 -13.38 27.07 -4.28
C ARG A 42 -11.99 26.44 -4.31
N HIS A 43 -10.96 27.19 -3.88
CA HIS A 43 -9.59 26.66 -3.80
C HIS A 43 -9.47 25.57 -2.74
N CYS A 44 -10.07 25.71 -1.56
CA CYS A 44 -10.09 24.66 -0.54
C CYS A 44 -10.79 23.38 -1.02
N LEU A 45 -11.98 23.50 -1.66
CA LEU A 45 -12.69 22.36 -2.26
C LEU A 45 -11.83 21.65 -3.31
N ALA A 46 -11.18 22.46 -4.18
CA ALA A 46 -10.37 21.94 -5.26
C ALA A 46 -9.14 21.17 -4.73
N LEU A 47 -8.45 21.71 -3.74
CA LEU A 47 -7.32 21.04 -3.07
C LEU A 47 -7.79 19.77 -2.35
N ALA A 48 -8.86 19.85 -1.56
CA ALA A 48 -9.38 18.71 -0.80
C ALA A 48 -9.82 17.55 -1.70
N ASN A 49 -10.42 17.86 -2.87
CA ASN A 49 -10.82 16.84 -3.84
C ASN A 49 -9.68 16.31 -4.72
N THR A 50 -8.45 16.86 -4.57
CA THR A 50 -7.27 16.37 -5.26
C THR A 50 -6.25 15.81 -4.27
N LYS A 51 -5.10 16.42 -4.11
CA LYS A 51 -4.01 15.91 -3.26
C LYS A 51 -3.92 16.58 -1.90
N GLY A 52 -4.80 17.54 -1.61
CA GLY A 52 -4.59 18.51 -0.55
C GLY A 52 -3.58 19.58 -0.97
N GLY A 53 -3.06 20.34 -0.01
CA GLY A 53 -2.05 21.36 -0.30
C GLY A 53 -2.22 22.62 0.51
N TYR A 54 -1.65 23.73 0.04
CA TYR A 54 -1.56 24.97 0.77
C TYR A 54 -2.09 26.15 -0.03
N ILE A 55 -2.77 27.08 0.67
CA ILE A 55 -3.06 28.42 0.14
C ILE A 55 -2.29 29.40 1.02
N VAL A 56 -1.35 30.12 0.43
CA VAL A 56 -0.50 31.10 1.13
C VAL A 56 -0.97 32.50 0.80
N VAL A 57 -1.38 33.24 1.82
CA VAL A 57 -1.84 34.65 1.70
C VAL A 57 -0.73 35.58 2.17
N GLY A 58 -0.46 36.63 1.41
CA GLY A 58 0.63 37.57 1.63
C GLY A 58 1.73 37.52 0.59
N VAL A 59 1.46 36.85 -0.56
CA VAL A 59 2.38 36.74 -1.70
C VAL A 59 1.67 37.30 -2.94
N GLY A 60 2.22 38.36 -3.51
CA GLY A 60 1.72 38.97 -4.73
C GLY A 60 2.33 38.32 -5.98
N GLU A 61 1.58 38.35 -7.08
CA GLU A 61 1.97 37.83 -8.39
C GLU A 61 2.28 38.97 -9.36
N ASP A 62 3.18 38.68 -10.30
CA ASP A 62 3.42 39.58 -11.45
C ASP A 62 2.32 39.43 -12.52
N SER A 63 2.46 40.20 -13.61
CA SER A 63 1.53 40.16 -14.75
C SER A 63 1.48 38.78 -15.45
N ASN A 64 2.42 37.90 -15.16
CA ASN A 64 2.52 36.57 -15.74
C ASN A 64 2.08 35.46 -14.73
N GLY A 65 1.53 35.85 -13.55
CA GLY A 65 1.09 34.93 -12.51
C GLY A 65 2.22 34.26 -11.74
N ARG A 66 3.42 34.89 -11.72
CA ARG A 66 4.54 34.36 -10.92
C ARG A 66 4.56 35.03 -9.57
N PRO A 67 4.76 34.28 -8.46
CA PRO A 67 4.91 34.84 -7.14
C PRO A 67 6.25 35.61 -7.04
N VAL A 68 6.18 36.90 -6.93
CA VAL A 68 7.35 37.80 -6.90
C VAL A 68 7.38 38.69 -5.68
N ASP A 69 6.23 38.99 -5.10
CA ASP A 69 6.10 39.96 -4.02
C ASP A 69 5.74 39.25 -2.70
N PHE A 70 6.75 38.93 -1.91
CA PHE A 70 6.63 38.26 -0.60
C PHE A 70 6.55 39.32 0.52
N THR A 71 5.60 40.25 0.43
CA THR A 71 5.45 41.33 1.42
C THR A 71 4.90 40.84 2.76
N GLY A 72 4.14 39.74 2.77
CA GLY A 72 3.44 39.28 3.95
C GLY A 72 2.16 40.09 4.23
N LEU A 73 1.61 39.91 5.40
CA LEU A 73 0.39 40.56 5.91
C LEU A 73 0.71 41.61 6.98
N SER A 74 -0.04 42.69 7.00
CA SER A 74 -0.04 43.59 8.16
C SER A 74 -0.63 42.88 9.38
N GLU A 75 -0.41 43.45 10.57
CA GLU A 75 -0.98 42.88 11.82
C GLU A 75 -2.51 42.82 11.79
N GLU A 76 -3.15 43.83 11.25
CA GLU A 76 -4.61 43.86 11.06
C GLU A 76 -5.09 42.82 10.09
N GLN A 77 -4.44 42.70 8.94
CA GLN A 77 -4.74 41.65 7.94
C GLN A 77 -4.55 40.25 8.52
N SER A 78 -3.45 40.02 9.23
CA SER A 78 -3.19 38.72 9.86
C SER A 78 -4.25 38.36 10.92
N LYS A 79 -4.67 39.32 11.75
CA LYS A 79 -5.74 39.12 12.74
C LYS A 79 -7.10 38.83 12.11
N SER A 80 -7.38 39.38 10.91
CA SER A 80 -8.64 39.17 10.22
C SER A 80 -8.87 37.69 9.79
N PHE A 81 -7.77 36.94 9.59
CA PHE A 81 -7.85 35.49 9.30
C PHE A 81 -8.04 34.69 10.61
N ASP A 82 -9.19 34.91 11.26
CA ASP A 82 -9.57 34.17 12.45
C ASP A 82 -10.05 32.74 12.09
N PRO A 83 -9.44 31.67 12.65
CA PRO A 83 -9.78 30.30 12.29
C PRO A 83 -11.26 29.94 12.44
N THR A 84 -11.93 30.51 13.44
CA THR A 84 -13.36 30.25 13.70
C THR A 84 -14.23 30.89 12.64
N SER A 85 -14.00 32.18 12.36
CA SER A 85 -14.76 32.93 11.34
C SER A 85 -14.57 32.34 9.95
N VAL A 86 -13.33 32.08 9.58
CA VAL A 86 -12.96 31.47 8.29
C VAL A 86 -13.54 30.06 8.18
N GLY A 87 -13.38 29.24 9.21
CA GLY A 87 -13.86 27.86 9.26
C GLY A 87 -15.38 27.78 9.11
N ASN A 88 -16.11 28.62 9.84
CA ASN A 88 -17.59 28.72 9.72
C ASN A 88 -18.03 29.09 8.31
N PHE A 89 -17.31 29.98 7.63
CA PHE A 89 -17.65 30.35 6.26
C PHE A 89 -17.38 29.20 5.29
N ILE A 90 -16.23 28.55 5.36
CA ILE A 90 -15.87 27.40 4.49
C ILE A 90 -16.84 26.24 4.67
N SER A 91 -17.20 25.90 5.91
CA SER A 91 -18.09 24.78 6.23
C SER A 91 -19.53 24.96 5.69
N ARG A 92 -19.97 26.19 5.45
CA ARG A 92 -21.29 26.44 4.82
C ARG A 92 -21.34 26.00 3.36
N PHE A 93 -20.22 25.91 2.70
CA PHE A 93 -20.09 25.64 1.26
C PHE A 93 -19.33 24.36 0.95
N SER A 94 -19.15 23.48 1.94
CA SER A 94 -18.53 22.16 1.76
C SER A 94 -19.33 21.07 2.47
N ASP A 95 -19.62 19.99 1.76
CA ASP A 95 -20.29 18.81 2.29
C ASP A 95 -19.58 17.54 1.74
N PRO A 96 -19.02 16.69 2.62
CA PRO A 96 -18.77 16.92 4.05
C PRO A 96 -17.82 18.12 4.31
N PRO A 97 -17.73 18.62 5.54
CA PRO A 97 -16.80 19.70 5.89
C PRO A 97 -15.36 19.38 5.55
N ILE A 98 -14.60 20.36 5.04
CA ILE A 98 -13.19 20.21 4.67
C ILE A 98 -12.34 20.17 5.95
N ASP A 99 -11.41 19.20 6.01
CA ASP A 99 -10.36 19.15 7.05
C ASP A 99 -9.20 20.08 6.64
N PHE A 100 -9.06 21.20 7.31
CA PHE A 100 -7.95 22.14 7.09
C PHE A 100 -7.52 22.80 8.40
N THR A 101 -6.28 23.30 8.43
CA THR A 101 -5.78 24.18 9.48
C THR A 101 -5.43 25.54 8.88
N LEU A 102 -5.64 26.58 9.66
CA LEU A 102 -5.25 27.96 9.32
C LEU A 102 -4.17 28.42 10.29
N GLU A 103 -2.96 28.54 9.77
CA GLU A 103 -1.78 28.93 10.54
C GLU A 103 -1.33 30.35 10.14
N ARG A 104 -0.63 31.02 11.06
CA ARG A 104 -0.09 32.36 10.84
C ARG A 104 1.41 32.39 11.09
N PRO A 105 2.21 31.69 10.25
CA PRO A 105 3.65 31.65 10.44
C PRO A 105 4.30 33.03 10.21
N VAL A 106 5.34 33.29 10.98
CA VAL A 106 6.25 34.43 10.76
C VAL A 106 7.53 33.87 10.16
N VAL A 107 7.86 34.30 8.94
CA VAL A 107 9.05 33.90 8.22
C VAL A 107 9.78 35.15 7.75
N ASP A 108 11.07 35.26 8.08
CA ASP A 108 11.91 36.42 7.79
C ASP A 108 11.29 37.75 8.26
N GLY A 109 10.66 37.73 9.45
CA GLY A 109 10.01 38.90 10.06
C GLY A 109 8.67 39.31 9.43
N LYS A 110 8.17 38.55 8.44
CA LYS A 110 6.89 38.78 7.75
C LYS A 110 5.86 37.74 8.16
N CYS A 111 4.63 38.19 8.41
CA CYS A 111 3.53 37.30 8.77
C CYS A 111 2.75 36.87 7.52
N TYR A 112 2.39 35.60 7.44
CA TYR A 112 1.57 35.04 6.35
C TYR A 112 0.35 34.34 6.97
N ALA A 113 -0.75 34.18 6.20
CA ALA A 113 -1.82 33.27 6.58
C ALA A 113 -1.79 32.06 5.62
N VAL A 114 -1.70 30.86 6.18
CA VAL A 114 -1.54 29.63 5.41
C VAL A 114 -2.68 28.67 5.74
N PHE A 115 -3.48 28.34 4.73
CA PHE A 115 -4.45 27.26 4.80
C PHE A 115 -3.75 25.96 4.42
N ALA A 116 -3.63 25.03 5.34
CA ALA A 116 -3.15 23.68 5.08
C ALA A 116 -4.37 22.76 4.93
N VAL A 117 -4.70 22.43 3.70
CA VAL A 117 -5.90 21.66 3.33
C VAL A 117 -5.51 20.20 3.13
N LYS A 118 -6.17 19.29 3.85
CA LYS A 118 -5.97 17.86 3.70
C LYS A 118 -6.84 17.29 2.56
N PRO A 119 -6.37 16.28 1.84
CA PRO A 119 -7.22 15.57 0.88
C PRO A 119 -8.35 14.85 1.60
N PHE A 120 -9.49 14.67 0.96
CA PHE A 120 -10.61 13.93 1.54
C PHE A 120 -10.23 12.48 1.88
N ARG A 121 -10.80 11.96 2.98
CA ARG A 121 -10.52 10.60 3.47
C ARG A 121 -11.55 9.58 3.03
N GLU A 122 -12.82 9.90 3.15
CA GLU A 122 -13.92 8.96 2.89
C GLU A 122 -14.77 9.40 1.69
N LEU A 123 -15.30 10.58 1.76
CA LEU A 123 -16.18 11.14 0.75
C LEU A 123 -15.60 12.42 0.14
N PRO A 124 -15.69 12.60 -1.18
CA PRO A 124 -15.30 13.85 -1.81
C PRO A 124 -16.23 14.99 -1.38
N HIS A 125 -15.66 16.18 -1.32
CA HIS A 125 -16.40 17.39 -0.91
C HIS A 125 -17.17 17.97 -2.08
N VAL A 126 -18.48 18.12 -1.92
CA VAL A 126 -19.35 18.80 -2.87
C VAL A 126 -19.75 20.17 -2.32
N CYS A 127 -20.00 21.13 -3.20
CA CYS A 127 -20.55 22.43 -2.82
C CYS A 127 -22.07 22.30 -2.61
N PRO A 128 -22.62 22.49 -1.39
CA PRO A 128 -24.04 22.27 -1.13
C PRO A 128 -24.96 23.45 -1.55
N SER A 129 -24.39 24.62 -1.82
CA SER A 129 -25.18 25.81 -2.14
C SER A 129 -24.43 26.81 -3.03
N ASN A 130 -25.16 27.57 -3.83
CA ASN A 130 -24.56 28.62 -4.66
C ASN A 130 -24.03 29.80 -3.81
N CYS A 131 -22.91 30.37 -4.26
CA CYS A 131 -22.41 31.63 -3.71
C CYS A 131 -21.87 32.50 -4.85
N GLU A 132 -22.65 33.51 -5.22
CA GLU A 132 -22.36 34.37 -6.37
C GLU A 132 -22.03 33.51 -7.61
N ASP A 133 -21.13 33.97 -8.46
CA ASP A 133 -20.67 33.20 -9.64
C ASP A 133 -19.48 32.27 -9.34
N GLU A 134 -19.04 32.24 -8.10
CA GLU A 134 -17.82 31.51 -7.69
C GLU A 134 -18.09 30.06 -7.27
N LEU A 135 -19.26 29.79 -6.69
CA LEU A 135 -19.63 28.45 -6.21
C LEU A 135 -21.00 28.04 -6.71
N LEU A 136 -21.06 26.83 -7.27
CA LEU A 136 -22.29 26.25 -7.81
C LEU A 136 -22.66 24.99 -6.99
N ARG A 137 -23.96 24.91 -6.66
CA ARG A 137 -24.53 23.78 -5.93
C ARG A 137 -24.33 22.45 -6.68
N GLY A 138 -23.96 21.40 -5.98
CA GLY A 138 -23.82 20.05 -6.52
C GLY A 138 -22.54 19.84 -7.32
N VAL A 139 -21.63 20.80 -7.32
CA VAL A 139 -20.40 20.75 -8.12
C VAL A 139 -19.21 20.29 -7.29
N PHE A 140 -18.43 19.38 -7.85
CA PHE A 140 -17.11 19.04 -7.35
C PHE A 140 -16.06 19.96 -7.99
N TYR A 141 -15.28 20.64 -7.17
CA TYR A 141 -14.15 21.46 -7.62
C TYR A 141 -12.88 20.66 -7.54
N ILE A 142 -11.99 20.82 -8.53
CA ILE A 142 -10.69 20.14 -8.62
C ILE A 142 -9.57 21.14 -8.88
N ARG A 143 -8.37 20.81 -8.43
CA ARG A 143 -7.13 21.51 -8.79
C ARG A 143 -6.48 20.77 -9.96
N THR A 144 -6.22 21.51 -11.01
CA THR A 144 -5.61 20.98 -12.24
C THR A 144 -4.07 21.12 -12.18
N LYS A 145 -3.33 20.44 -13.06
CA LYS A 145 -1.87 20.49 -13.11
C LYS A 145 -1.33 21.88 -13.46
N ASP A 146 -2.12 22.67 -14.16
CA ASP A 146 -1.87 24.08 -14.51
C ASP A 146 -2.29 25.04 -13.39
N ALA A 147 -2.34 24.57 -12.15
CA ALA A 147 -2.66 25.34 -10.95
C ALA A 147 -4.02 26.08 -11.00
N SER A 148 -4.99 25.59 -11.77
CA SER A 148 -6.35 26.16 -11.83
C SER A 148 -7.32 25.41 -10.94
N SER A 149 -8.15 26.15 -10.17
CA SER A 149 -9.24 25.59 -9.38
C SER A 149 -10.56 25.80 -10.10
N ARG A 150 -11.18 24.73 -10.60
CA ARG A 150 -12.39 24.78 -11.41
C ARG A 150 -13.31 23.57 -11.17
N PRO A 151 -14.58 23.64 -11.63
CA PRO A 151 -15.47 22.48 -11.62
C PRO A 151 -14.90 21.29 -12.39
N ALA A 152 -15.19 20.07 -11.92
CA ALA A 152 -14.89 18.83 -12.62
C ALA A 152 -15.91 18.59 -13.72
N TYR A 153 -15.64 19.06 -14.91
CA TYR A 153 -16.54 18.94 -16.07
C TYR A 153 -16.36 17.66 -16.87
N ARG A 154 -15.18 17.03 -16.80
CA ARG A 154 -14.88 15.85 -17.62
C ARG A 154 -15.24 14.57 -16.86
N ALA A 155 -15.79 13.59 -17.58
CA ALA A 155 -16.09 12.28 -17.02
C ALA A 155 -14.86 11.61 -16.39
N THR A 156 -13.67 11.80 -16.97
CA THR A 156 -12.39 11.29 -16.43
C THR A 156 -12.02 11.92 -15.10
N GLU A 157 -12.34 13.21 -14.89
CA GLU A 157 -12.07 13.91 -13.63
C GLU A 157 -13.01 13.41 -12.52
N LEU A 158 -14.29 13.26 -12.81
CA LEU A 158 -15.27 12.67 -11.90
C LEU A 158 -14.91 11.21 -11.59
N HIS A 159 -14.50 10.44 -12.59
CA HIS A 159 -14.03 9.07 -12.41
C HIS A 159 -12.84 9.01 -11.44
N SER A 160 -11.86 9.91 -11.58
CA SER A 160 -10.71 9.99 -10.68
C SER A 160 -11.09 10.27 -9.22
N ILE A 161 -12.07 11.16 -9.00
CA ILE A 161 -12.62 11.47 -7.66
C ILE A 161 -13.29 10.22 -7.08
N ILE A 162 -14.16 9.54 -7.86
CA ILE A 162 -14.88 8.34 -7.43
C ILE A 162 -13.90 7.20 -7.12
N GLN A 163 -12.92 6.96 -8.00
CA GLN A 163 -11.90 5.92 -7.78
C GLN A 163 -11.09 6.16 -6.50
N ARG A 164 -10.75 7.42 -6.21
CA ARG A 164 -10.11 7.78 -4.95
C ARG A 164 -11.03 7.50 -3.75
N ALA A 165 -12.30 7.87 -3.81
CA ALA A 165 -13.25 7.61 -2.73
C ALA A 165 -13.38 6.11 -2.45
N LEU A 166 -13.52 5.29 -3.50
CA LEU A 166 -13.58 3.84 -3.39
C LEU A 166 -12.28 3.26 -2.80
N ARG A 167 -11.12 3.78 -3.22
CA ARG A 167 -9.82 3.37 -2.67
C ARG A 167 -9.73 3.68 -1.18
N ASN A 168 -10.09 4.90 -0.78
CA ASN A 168 -10.07 5.32 0.62
C ASN A 168 -11.03 4.49 1.50
N GLN A 169 -12.24 4.15 0.99
CA GLN A 169 -13.19 3.27 1.69
C GLN A 169 -12.64 1.85 1.87
N ARG A 170 -12.01 1.29 0.83
CA ARG A 170 -11.36 -0.03 0.92
C ARG A 170 -10.23 -0.03 1.95
N GLU A 171 -9.45 1.03 1.98
CA GLU A 171 -8.36 1.21 2.95
C GLU A 171 -8.89 1.30 4.39
N MET A 172 -10.00 2.00 4.60
CA MET A 172 -10.66 2.10 5.90
C MET A 172 -11.23 0.75 6.35
N LEU A 173 -11.90 0.01 5.45
CA LEU A 173 -12.38 -1.34 5.72
C LEU A 173 -11.22 -2.30 6.05
N GLY A 174 -10.11 -2.20 5.32
CA GLY A 174 -8.90 -2.96 5.62
C GLY A 174 -8.32 -2.65 7.00
N ARG A 175 -8.35 -1.37 7.42
CA ARG A 175 -7.94 -0.96 8.78
C ARG A 175 -8.90 -1.45 9.87
N MET A 176 -10.22 -1.38 9.64
CA MET A 176 -11.23 -1.89 10.59
C MET A 176 -11.13 -3.41 10.76
N LEU A 177 -11.01 -4.15 9.66
CA LEU A 177 -10.83 -5.62 9.70
C LEU A 177 -9.53 -6.00 10.40
N ARG A 178 -8.44 -5.24 10.20
CA ARG A 178 -7.20 -5.42 10.97
C ARG A 178 -7.41 -5.15 12.45
N GLY A 179 -8.09 -4.09 12.84
CA GLY A 179 -8.42 -3.78 14.23
C GLY A 179 -9.13 -4.95 14.89
N ILE A 180 -10.15 -5.51 14.25
CA ILE A 180 -10.94 -6.65 14.77
C ILE A 180 -10.08 -7.94 14.83
N LEU A 181 -9.20 -8.16 13.85
CA LEU A 181 -8.36 -9.35 13.78
C LEU A 181 -7.11 -9.27 14.68
N TYR A 182 -6.66 -8.05 15.04
CA TYR A 182 -5.43 -7.82 15.81
C TYR A 182 -5.66 -7.42 17.27
N GLU A 183 -6.89 -7.28 17.73
CA GLU A 183 -7.20 -6.97 19.14
C GLU A 183 -6.68 -8.04 20.13
N ASN A 184 -6.17 -9.16 19.62
CA ASN A 184 -5.56 -10.24 20.41
C ASN A 184 -4.02 -10.26 20.42
N ASN A 185 -3.32 -9.34 19.79
CA ASN A 185 -1.85 -9.30 19.84
C ASN A 185 -1.31 -7.86 19.85
N LEU A 186 -1.11 -7.35 21.06
CA LEU A 186 -0.34 -6.14 21.36
C LEU A 186 1.13 -6.36 20.99
N THR A 187 1.57 -5.86 19.85
CA THR A 187 2.92 -5.33 19.65
C THR A 187 2.89 -4.22 18.61
N THR A 188 3.24 -3.05 19.05
CA THR A 188 3.40 -1.81 18.32
C THR A 188 4.49 -1.92 17.25
N SER A 189 4.13 -1.73 15.99
CA SER A 189 5.07 -1.26 14.97
C SER A 189 4.39 -0.16 14.14
N ASN A 190 5.10 0.95 13.94
CA ASN A 190 4.73 2.04 13.04
C ASN A 190 4.63 1.49 11.60
N GLU A 191 3.44 1.05 11.19
CA GLU A 191 3.23 0.64 9.80
C GLU A 191 3.13 1.89 8.92
N SER A 192 4.02 1.98 7.94
CA SER A 192 3.99 2.97 6.87
C SER A 192 2.71 2.81 6.03
N SER A 193 2.25 3.87 5.36
CA SER A 193 1.09 3.83 4.45
C SER A 193 1.22 2.74 3.38
N ASP A 194 2.44 2.40 2.98
CA ASP A 194 2.76 1.42 1.96
C ASP A 194 2.39 -0.01 2.39
N SER A 195 2.55 -0.36 3.68
CA SER A 195 2.15 -1.67 4.22
C SER A 195 0.64 -1.90 4.14
N SER A 196 -0.15 -0.82 4.18
CA SER A 196 -1.60 -0.91 4.10
C SER A 196 -2.10 -1.34 2.72
N PHE A 197 -1.49 -0.86 1.64
CA PHE A 197 -1.86 -1.22 0.27
C PHE A 197 -1.50 -2.68 -0.05
N PHE A 198 -0.32 -3.13 0.35
CA PHE A 198 0.05 -4.54 0.20
C PHE A 198 -0.87 -5.48 1.00
N SER A 199 -1.34 -5.04 2.18
CA SER A 199 -2.27 -5.82 2.99
C SER A 199 -3.63 -5.99 2.31
N GLU A 200 -4.09 -4.99 1.54
CA GLU A 200 -5.32 -5.07 0.75
C GLU A 200 -5.16 -6.06 -0.41
N ASP A 201 -4.06 -5.98 -1.16
CA ASP A 201 -3.75 -6.92 -2.23
C ASP A 201 -3.71 -8.36 -1.72
N LEU A 202 -3.07 -8.61 -0.56
CA LEU A 202 -3.03 -9.92 0.08
C LEU A 202 -4.41 -10.39 0.54
N LEU A 203 -5.23 -9.51 1.11
CA LEU A 203 -6.59 -9.85 1.52
C LEU A 203 -7.45 -10.28 0.32
N HIS A 204 -7.39 -9.53 -0.78
CA HIS A 204 -8.08 -9.89 -2.01
C HIS A 204 -7.63 -11.25 -2.55
N SER A 205 -6.33 -11.53 -2.51
CA SER A 205 -5.78 -12.81 -2.92
C SER A 205 -6.31 -13.96 -2.06
N ARG A 206 -6.32 -13.81 -0.73
CA ARG A 206 -6.85 -14.80 0.21
C ARG A 206 -8.33 -15.05 0.02
N MET A 207 -9.14 -13.99 -0.07
CA MET A 207 -10.59 -14.11 -0.31
C MET A 207 -10.91 -14.79 -1.64
N PHE A 208 -10.13 -14.48 -2.67
CA PHE A 208 -10.29 -15.14 -3.96
C PHE A 208 -9.95 -16.63 -3.86
N PHE A 209 -8.83 -16.99 -3.22
CA PHE A 209 -8.42 -18.37 -3.00
C PHE A 209 -9.49 -19.16 -2.23
N GLU A 210 -9.99 -18.62 -1.11
CA GLU A 210 -11.03 -19.24 -0.30
C GLU A 210 -12.34 -19.51 -1.06
N LYS A 211 -12.68 -18.64 -2.00
CA LYS A 211 -13.88 -18.80 -2.83
C LYS A 211 -13.71 -19.89 -3.90
N HIS A 212 -12.48 -20.11 -4.38
CA HIS A 212 -12.23 -21.00 -5.53
C HIS A 212 -11.69 -22.37 -5.14
N VAL A 213 -11.12 -22.49 -3.95
CA VAL A 213 -10.64 -23.79 -3.45
C VAL A 213 -11.67 -24.36 -2.50
N ASN A 214 -12.11 -25.58 -2.78
CA ASN A 214 -13.07 -26.26 -1.95
C ASN A 214 -12.53 -26.44 -0.52
N ALA A 215 -13.36 -26.15 0.48
CA ALA A 215 -13.02 -26.43 1.87
C ALA A 215 -12.84 -27.93 2.06
N VAL A 216 -11.61 -28.36 2.33
CA VAL A 216 -11.29 -29.75 2.66
C VAL A 216 -11.28 -29.86 4.20
N PRO A 217 -12.11 -30.73 4.81
CA PRO A 217 -11.95 -31.08 6.20
C PRO A 217 -10.52 -31.60 6.45
N GLU A 218 -9.95 -31.32 7.59
CA GLU A 218 -8.59 -31.76 7.95
C GLU A 218 -7.50 -31.30 6.95
N SER A 219 -7.52 -30.03 6.62
CA SER A 219 -6.51 -29.39 5.80
C SER A 219 -5.79 -28.27 6.56
N TYR A 220 -4.59 -27.96 6.12
CA TYR A 220 -3.81 -26.80 6.56
C TYR A 220 -3.49 -25.91 5.37
N ARG A 221 -3.10 -24.66 5.65
CA ARG A 221 -2.76 -23.67 4.64
C ARG A 221 -1.33 -23.21 4.83
N MET A 222 -0.59 -23.09 3.75
CA MET A 222 0.70 -22.44 3.67
C MET A 222 0.62 -21.23 2.75
N GLU A 223 1.19 -20.13 3.19
CA GLU A 223 1.31 -18.89 2.41
C GLU A 223 2.77 -18.44 2.42
N PHE A 224 3.26 -18.03 1.27
CA PHE A 224 4.53 -17.32 1.13
C PHE A 224 4.31 -16.08 0.30
N TYR A 225 4.63 -14.91 0.86
CA TYR A 225 4.45 -13.66 0.15
C TYR A 225 5.64 -12.73 0.36
N ILE A 226 5.94 -11.97 -0.69
CA ILE A 226 7.07 -11.05 -0.72
C ILE A 226 6.56 -9.67 -1.11
N LEU A 227 6.98 -8.68 -0.33
CA LEU A 227 6.61 -7.28 -0.48
C LEU A 227 7.88 -6.46 -0.76
N PRO A 228 7.92 -5.67 -1.83
CA PRO A 228 8.90 -4.58 -1.94
C PRO A 228 8.70 -3.54 -0.83
N GLU A 229 9.78 -2.85 -0.43
CA GLU A 229 9.73 -1.82 0.63
C GLU A 229 8.70 -0.72 0.35
N LYS A 230 8.60 -0.29 -0.93
CA LYS A 230 7.70 0.81 -1.33
C LYS A 230 6.59 0.31 -2.24
N TYR A 231 5.36 0.68 -1.91
CA TYR A 231 4.22 0.40 -2.76
C TYR A 231 4.17 1.35 -3.97
N LYS A 232 4.01 0.77 -5.16
CA LYS A 232 3.69 1.48 -6.41
C LYS A 232 2.69 0.64 -7.18
N GLU A 233 1.47 1.14 -7.35
CA GLU A 233 0.37 0.41 -8.01
C GLU A 233 0.73 -0.07 -9.44
N ASP A 234 1.41 0.79 -10.20
CA ASP A 234 1.79 0.57 -11.59
C ASP A 234 3.31 0.44 -11.77
N ARG A 235 3.96 -0.33 -10.89
CA ARG A 235 5.41 -0.56 -10.95
C ARG A 235 5.81 -1.36 -12.20
N ASN A 236 5.01 -2.37 -12.53
CA ASN A 236 5.24 -3.27 -13.65
C ASN A 236 4.00 -3.30 -14.55
N THR A 237 4.18 -3.60 -15.83
CA THR A 237 3.08 -3.87 -16.75
C THR A 237 2.66 -5.35 -16.71
N LEU A 238 1.41 -5.65 -17.08
CA LEU A 238 0.94 -7.04 -17.11
C LEU A 238 1.76 -7.95 -18.03
N PRO A 239 2.21 -7.52 -19.24
CA PRO A 239 3.10 -8.32 -20.07
C PRO A 239 4.46 -8.63 -19.43
N GLU A 240 5.04 -7.67 -18.68
CA GLU A 240 6.30 -7.89 -17.96
C GLU A 240 6.12 -8.94 -16.86
N LEU A 241 5.00 -8.91 -16.11
CA LEU A 241 4.70 -9.93 -15.10
C LEU A 241 4.67 -11.32 -15.74
N LYS A 242 3.97 -11.46 -16.88
CA LYS A 242 3.85 -12.75 -17.57
C LYS A 242 5.19 -13.27 -18.07
N LYS A 243 5.96 -12.42 -18.76
CA LYS A 243 7.29 -12.79 -19.27
C LYS A 243 8.24 -13.22 -18.15
N SER A 244 8.23 -12.48 -17.03
CA SER A 244 9.09 -12.79 -15.88
C SER A 244 8.64 -14.07 -15.16
N ALA A 245 7.33 -14.31 -15.06
CA ALA A 245 6.78 -15.54 -14.51
C ALA A 245 7.15 -16.77 -15.36
N GLU A 246 7.00 -16.69 -16.68
CA GLU A 246 7.38 -17.76 -17.62
C GLU A 246 8.88 -18.09 -17.51
N SER A 247 9.74 -17.07 -17.43
CA SER A 247 11.17 -17.27 -17.24
C SER A 247 11.50 -17.92 -15.89
N ALA A 248 10.80 -17.57 -14.83
CA ALA A 248 10.99 -18.15 -13.51
C ALA A 248 10.47 -19.60 -13.43
N ILE A 249 9.35 -19.91 -14.08
CA ILE A 249 8.76 -21.25 -14.11
C ILE A 249 9.62 -22.23 -14.94
N THR A 250 10.22 -21.77 -16.03
CA THR A 250 11.03 -22.63 -16.93
C THR A 250 12.19 -23.33 -16.21
N LEU A 251 12.70 -22.75 -15.12
CA LEU A 251 13.73 -23.38 -14.31
C LEU A 251 13.29 -24.66 -13.57
N TYR A 252 11.98 -24.92 -13.52
CA TYR A 252 11.40 -26.06 -12.80
C TYR A 252 10.86 -27.16 -13.69
N LEU A 253 10.73 -26.90 -15.00
CA LEU A 253 10.08 -27.82 -15.94
C LEU A 253 10.90 -29.09 -16.26
N ASP A 254 12.14 -29.18 -15.80
CA ASP A 254 13.02 -30.31 -16.12
C ASP A 254 12.86 -31.54 -15.18
N THR A 255 11.82 -31.56 -14.33
CA THR A 255 11.64 -32.67 -13.39
C THR A 255 10.20 -33.19 -13.37
N ASP A 256 10.06 -34.49 -13.58
CA ASP A 256 8.79 -35.27 -13.76
C ASP A 256 7.81 -35.31 -12.55
N THR A 257 8.03 -34.52 -11.48
CA THR A 257 7.28 -34.64 -10.20
C THR A 257 6.63 -33.35 -9.71
N LEU A 258 6.12 -32.50 -10.60
CA LEU A 258 5.90 -31.07 -10.31
C LEU A 258 4.45 -30.60 -10.22
N SER A 259 3.51 -31.40 -9.76
CA SER A 259 2.08 -31.04 -9.72
C SER A 259 1.74 -29.82 -8.83
N ASP A 260 2.60 -29.48 -7.86
CA ASP A 260 2.29 -28.41 -6.88
C ASP A 260 2.77 -27.01 -7.29
N PHE A 261 3.71 -26.88 -8.27
CA PHE A 261 4.28 -25.60 -8.72
C PHE A 261 4.27 -25.43 -10.25
N ASP A 262 3.47 -26.20 -10.95
CA ASP A 262 3.13 -25.96 -12.35
C ASP A 262 1.91 -25.02 -12.39
N PHE A 263 1.96 -23.98 -13.14
CA PHE A 263 0.86 -23.04 -13.32
C PHE A 263 0.51 -22.95 -14.81
N PRO A 264 -0.15 -23.98 -15.36
CA PRO A 264 -0.37 -24.10 -16.81
C PRO A 264 -1.26 -22.98 -17.36
N ASP A 265 -2.23 -22.53 -16.56
CA ASP A 265 -3.21 -21.54 -16.97
C ASP A 265 -3.10 -20.28 -16.12
N THR A 266 -2.17 -19.38 -16.51
CA THR A 266 -2.11 -18.04 -15.93
C THR A 266 -2.96 -17.06 -16.73
N TYR A 267 -3.68 -16.19 -16.05
CA TYR A 267 -4.52 -15.17 -16.67
C TYR A 267 -4.36 -13.81 -16.01
N PHE A 268 -4.61 -12.76 -16.78
CA PHE A 268 -4.57 -11.40 -16.30
C PHE A 268 -5.84 -11.01 -15.55
N THR A 269 -5.66 -10.34 -14.43
CA THR A 269 -6.67 -9.51 -13.80
C THR A 269 -6.39 -8.04 -14.13
N ASN A 270 -7.15 -7.10 -13.59
CA ASN A 270 -6.88 -5.67 -13.82
C ASN A 270 -5.53 -5.21 -13.27
N THR A 271 -5.03 -5.86 -12.22
CA THR A 271 -3.84 -5.41 -11.45
C THR A 271 -2.80 -6.49 -11.24
N SER A 272 -3.03 -7.72 -11.71
CA SER A 272 -2.15 -8.86 -11.44
C SER A 272 -2.21 -9.93 -12.52
N LEU A 273 -1.22 -10.83 -12.50
CA LEU A 273 -1.26 -12.13 -13.16
C LEU A 273 -1.58 -13.17 -12.08
N ARG A 274 -2.49 -14.11 -12.38
CA ARG A 274 -2.93 -15.16 -11.44
C ARG A 274 -2.95 -16.51 -12.13
N GLY A 275 -2.62 -17.56 -11.41
CA GLY A 275 -2.70 -18.95 -11.89
C GLY A 275 -2.92 -19.93 -10.74
N PHE A 276 -3.48 -21.08 -11.07
CA PHE A 276 -3.55 -22.25 -10.20
C PHE A 276 -2.66 -23.35 -10.75
N ASN A 277 -2.10 -24.16 -9.85
CA ASN A 277 -1.41 -25.39 -10.27
C ASN A 277 -2.41 -26.41 -10.83
N THR A 278 -1.91 -27.43 -11.51
CA THR A 278 -2.74 -28.50 -12.12
C THR A 278 -3.70 -29.15 -11.12
N SER A 279 -3.28 -29.32 -9.88
CA SER A 279 -4.13 -29.88 -8.81
C SER A 279 -5.17 -28.91 -8.27
N GLY A 280 -5.09 -27.61 -8.61
CA GLY A 280 -6.02 -26.57 -8.19
C GLY A 280 -5.97 -26.21 -6.69
N ASN A 281 -4.94 -26.67 -5.96
CA ASN A 281 -4.79 -26.47 -4.54
C ASN A 281 -3.72 -25.43 -4.15
N VAL A 282 -2.91 -24.97 -5.10
CA VAL A 282 -1.93 -23.89 -4.93
C VAL A 282 -2.22 -22.80 -5.96
N MET A 283 -2.26 -21.55 -5.50
CA MET A 283 -2.40 -20.37 -6.34
C MET A 283 -1.14 -19.52 -6.26
N ILE A 284 -0.72 -18.99 -7.40
CA ILE A 284 0.22 -17.88 -7.51
C ILE A 284 -0.52 -16.63 -7.93
N GLN A 285 -0.18 -15.51 -7.33
CA GLN A 285 -0.64 -14.20 -7.78
C GLN A 285 0.51 -13.20 -7.74
N LEU A 286 0.76 -12.55 -8.88
CA LEU A 286 1.83 -11.59 -9.12
C LEU A 286 1.20 -10.24 -9.44
N TRP A 287 1.44 -9.25 -8.59
CA TRP A 287 0.81 -7.95 -8.70
C TRP A 287 1.69 -6.96 -9.44
N ARG A 288 1.07 -5.99 -10.10
CA ARG A 288 1.79 -4.88 -10.73
C ARG A 288 2.58 -4.06 -9.72
N SER A 289 2.18 -4.04 -8.46
CA SER A 289 2.90 -3.41 -7.35
C SER A 289 4.23 -4.10 -6.99
N GLY A 290 4.50 -5.27 -7.55
CA GLY A 290 5.67 -6.10 -7.24
C GLY A 290 5.43 -7.12 -6.13
N LEU A 291 4.24 -7.19 -5.54
CA LEU A 291 3.86 -8.21 -4.58
C LEU A 291 3.81 -9.59 -5.27
N ILE A 292 4.45 -10.58 -4.66
CA ILE A 292 4.30 -12.01 -4.98
C ILE A 292 3.52 -12.68 -3.87
N HIS A 293 2.53 -13.50 -4.21
CA HIS A 293 1.80 -14.31 -3.23
C HIS A 293 1.61 -15.74 -3.74
N PHE A 294 2.15 -16.70 -2.98
CA PHE A 294 1.85 -18.12 -3.09
C PHE A 294 0.94 -18.50 -1.93
N ILE A 295 -0.16 -19.17 -2.22
CA ILE A 295 -1.08 -19.70 -1.22
C ILE A 295 -1.52 -21.09 -1.61
N GLY A 296 -1.38 -22.06 -0.70
CA GLY A 296 -1.76 -23.44 -0.93
C GLY A 296 -2.53 -24.05 0.22
N GLN A 297 -3.50 -24.91 -0.11
CA GLN A 297 -4.25 -25.73 0.84
C GLN A 297 -3.88 -27.19 0.62
N PHE A 298 -3.50 -27.87 1.71
CA PHE A 298 -2.99 -29.24 1.69
C PHE A 298 -3.77 -30.08 2.70
N SER A 299 -4.13 -31.29 2.32
CA SER A 299 -4.72 -32.27 3.22
C SER A 299 -3.66 -32.84 4.14
N PHE A 300 -4.06 -33.12 5.37
CA PHE A 300 -3.22 -33.91 6.27
C PHE A 300 -3.11 -35.35 5.77
N SER A 301 -1.94 -35.94 5.97
CA SER A 301 -1.81 -37.38 6.07
C SER A 301 -2.37 -37.87 7.42
N ASP A 302 -2.48 -39.16 7.64
CA ASP A 302 -2.97 -39.75 8.89
C ASP A 302 -2.35 -39.06 10.11
N GLY A 303 -3.18 -38.69 11.09
CA GLY A 303 -2.73 -38.13 12.37
C GLY A 303 -2.22 -36.70 12.38
N LYS A 304 -2.60 -35.83 11.45
CA LYS A 304 -2.10 -34.47 11.27
C LYS A 304 -0.58 -34.40 11.01
N GLU A 305 -0.07 -35.34 10.25
CA GLU A 305 1.34 -35.39 9.90
C GLU A 305 1.66 -34.52 8.68
N LEU A 306 2.71 -33.73 8.77
CA LEU A 306 3.31 -32.92 7.71
C LEU A 306 4.67 -33.52 7.34
N PRO A 307 4.85 -34.06 6.14
CA PRO A 307 6.18 -34.47 5.67
C PRO A 307 7.09 -33.24 5.50
N LEU A 308 8.29 -33.30 6.07
CA LEU A 308 9.30 -32.21 5.95
C LEU A 308 9.53 -31.83 4.49
N ARG A 309 9.58 -32.83 3.61
CA ARG A 309 9.74 -32.62 2.16
C ARG A 309 8.69 -31.69 1.57
N ARG A 310 7.41 -31.76 2.01
CA ARG A 310 6.37 -30.87 1.51
C ARG A 310 6.61 -29.43 1.93
N LEU A 311 6.98 -29.19 3.19
CA LEU A 311 7.34 -27.88 3.69
C LEU A 311 8.59 -27.33 2.99
N SER A 312 9.63 -28.16 2.85
CA SER A 312 10.86 -27.81 2.14
C SER A 312 10.61 -27.47 0.67
N THR A 313 9.81 -28.26 -0.06
CA THR A 313 9.46 -28.02 -1.45
C THR A 313 8.70 -26.71 -1.62
N PHE A 314 7.70 -26.45 -0.78
CA PHE A 314 6.92 -25.20 -0.84
C PHE A 314 7.83 -23.98 -0.65
N LEU A 315 8.65 -23.98 0.39
CA LEU A 315 9.56 -22.87 0.69
C LEU A 315 10.66 -22.71 -0.37
N ALA A 316 11.34 -23.80 -0.74
CA ALA A 316 12.43 -23.78 -1.70
C ALA A 316 11.98 -23.19 -3.04
N ARG A 317 10.88 -23.69 -3.58
CA ARG A 317 10.34 -23.25 -4.88
C ARG A 317 9.81 -21.83 -4.86
N SER A 318 9.12 -21.43 -3.79
CA SER A 318 8.65 -20.06 -3.66
C SER A 318 9.81 -19.06 -3.62
N VAL A 319 10.88 -19.36 -2.90
CA VAL A 319 12.06 -18.48 -2.78
C VAL A 319 12.85 -18.42 -4.07
N VAL A 320 13.12 -19.57 -4.71
CA VAL A 320 13.88 -19.61 -5.98
C VAL A 320 13.09 -18.96 -7.10
N PHE A 321 11.77 -19.21 -7.21
CA PHE A 321 10.90 -18.50 -8.15
C PHE A 321 11.01 -16.98 -7.96
N ALA A 322 10.87 -16.50 -6.72
CA ALA A 322 10.91 -15.08 -6.44
C ALA A 322 12.25 -14.44 -6.80
N SER A 323 13.36 -15.13 -6.52
CA SER A 323 14.71 -14.73 -6.90
C SER A 323 14.82 -14.46 -8.41
N GLN A 324 14.42 -15.42 -9.22
CA GLN A 324 14.46 -15.33 -10.67
C GLN A 324 13.47 -14.29 -11.22
N TYR A 325 12.28 -14.24 -10.65
CA TYR A 325 11.23 -13.31 -11.05
C TYR A 325 11.66 -11.85 -10.86
N TYR A 326 12.17 -11.48 -9.68
CA TYR A 326 12.64 -10.11 -9.44
C TYR A 326 13.90 -9.78 -10.23
N SER A 327 14.80 -10.73 -10.44
CA SER A 327 15.97 -10.56 -11.32
C SER A 327 15.54 -10.23 -12.76
N THR A 328 14.54 -10.94 -13.29
CA THR A 328 14.03 -10.72 -14.66
C THR A 328 13.27 -9.40 -14.79
N LEU A 329 12.62 -8.93 -13.72
CA LEU A 329 12.00 -7.60 -13.66
C LEU A 329 13.02 -6.46 -13.53
N GLY A 330 14.31 -6.77 -13.34
CA GLY A 330 15.38 -5.78 -13.22
C GLY A 330 15.47 -5.09 -11.86
N TYR A 331 14.91 -5.71 -10.82
CA TYR A 331 15.09 -5.23 -9.45
C TYR A 331 16.50 -5.62 -8.97
N THR A 332 17.24 -4.69 -8.36
CA THR A 332 18.62 -4.92 -7.92
C THR A 332 18.81 -4.69 -6.44
N ASP A 333 18.68 -3.46 -5.98
CA ASP A 333 19.03 -3.04 -4.62
C ASP A 333 17.80 -2.81 -3.72
N GLU A 334 16.62 -3.24 -4.18
CA GLU A 334 15.40 -3.05 -3.42
C GLU A 334 15.32 -4.00 -2.24
N LEU A 335 14.92 -3.46 -1.08
CA LEU A 335 14.66 -4.27 0.11
C LEU A 335 13.32 -4.99 -0.07
N LEU A 336 13.32 -6.28 0.18
CA LEU A 336 12.17 -7.16 0.13
C LEU A 336 11.84 -7.68 1.52
N SER A 337 10.58 -7.64 1.87
CA SER A 337 10.02 -8.29 3.06
C SER A 337 9.46 -9.66 2.66
N LEU A 338 10.15 -10.73 3.06
CA LEU A 338 9.78 -12.11 2.79
C LEU A 338 9.01 -12.66 3.99
N ASN A 339 7.84 -13.20 3.75
CA ASN A 339 6.93 -13.65 4.80
C ASN A 339 6.42 -15.05 4.51
N PHE A 340 6.49 -15.93 5.52
CA PHE A 340 5.87 -17.25 5.52
C PHE A 340 4.84 -17.34 6.61
N ARG A 341 3.69 -17.90 6.30
CA ARG A 341 2.58 -18.13 7.22
C ARG A 341 2.03 -19.54 7.03
N MET A 342 1.77 -20.22 8.13
CA MET A 342 1.14 -21.54 8.14
C MET A 342 0.05 -21.60 9.20
N GLU A 343 -1.17 -21.98 8.80
CA GLU A 343 -2.34 -22.02 9.67
C GLU A 343 -2.68 -23.46 10.08
N LYS A 344 -3.43 -23.58 11.19
CA LYS A 344 -3.91 -24.85 11.77
C LYS A 344 -2.78 -25.79 12.20
N THR A 345 -1.67 -25.22 12.67
CA THR A 345 -0.46 -25.96 13.03
C THR A 345 -0.51 -26.61 14.41
N GLU A 346 -1.51 -26.29 15.25
CA GLU A 346 -1.62 -26.85 16.60
C GLU A 346 -1.77 -28.38 16.57
N ASN A 347 -0.87 -29.05 17.32
CA ASN A 347 -0.74 -30.49 17.38
C ASN A 347 -0.34 -31.18 16.07
N MET A 348 0.11 -30.42 15.06
CA MET A 348 0.68 -30.97 13.84
C MET A 348 2.04 -31.61 14.13
N ILE A 349 2.31 -32.73 13.50
CA ILE A 349 3.55 -33.47 13.59
C ILE A 349 4.35 -33.27 12.30
N LEU A 350 5.52 -32.67 12.41
CA LEU A 350 6.47 -32.62 11.30
C LEU A 350 7.27 -33.93 11.30
N SER A 351 7.34 -34.60 10.15
CA SER A 351 8.08 -35.87 10.00
C SER A 351 9.11 -35.81 8.89
N ALA A 352 10.28 -36.38 9.17
CA ALA A 352 11.37 -36.60 8.23
C ALA A 352 11.83 -38.06 8.30
N GLY A 353 11.02 -38.94 7.72
CA GLY A 353 11.15 -40.39 7.91
C GLY A 353 10.54 -40.87 9.24
N ASP A 354 10.80 -42.12 9.60
CA ASP A 354 10.13 -42.77 10.74
C ASP A 354 10.68 -42.29 12.11
N ASP A 355 11.93 -41.91 12.18
CA ASP A 355 12.61 -41.63 13.44
C ASP A 355 12.71 -40.15 13.80
N LEU A 356 12.57 -39.24 12.84
CA LEU A 356 12.72 -37.81 13.03
C LEU A 356 11.35 -37.11 13.01
N LYS A 357 10.83 -36.78 14.19
CA LYS A 357 9.52 -36.13 14.34
C LYS A 357 9.59 -34.97 15.33
N GLY A 358 8.87 -33.88 14.98
CA GLY A 358 8.67 -32.75 15.87
C GLY A 358 7.20 -32.37 15.95
N ARG A 359 6.73 -31.78 17.05
CA ARG A 359 5.33 -31.38 17.25
C ARG A 359 5.20 -29.88 17.44
N CYS A 360 4.33 -29.25 16.67
CA CYS A 360 3.92 -27.86 16.84
C CYS A 360 2.86 -27.72 17.94
N ARG A 361 3.01 -26.70 18.82
CA ARG A 361 2.06 -26.42 19.92
C ARG A 361 1.32 -25.08 19.76
N ILE A 362 1.59 -24.34 18.68
CA ILE A 362 0.95 -23.06 18.39
C ILE A 362 -0.01 -23.20 17.21
N PRO A 363 -1.12 -22.45 17.18
CA PRO A 363 -2.15 -22.58 16.14
C PRO A 363 -1.70 -22.05 14.77
N GLU A 364 -0.66 -21.22 14.75
CA GLU A 364 -0.16 -20.56 13.54
C GLU A 364 1.34 -20.30 13.64
N ILE A 365 2.04 -20.52 12.55
CA ILE A 365 3.46 -20.17 12.38
C ILE A 365 3.57 -18.94 11.49
N ARG A 366 4.34 -17.93 11.93
CA ARG A 366 4.69 -16.74 11.14
C ARG A 366 6.20 -16.52 11.20
N ILE A 367 6.79 -16.32 10.03
CA ILE A 367 8.22 -16.05 9.89
C ILE A 367 8.39 -14.88 8.94
N HIS A 368 9.24 -13.96 9.31
CA HIS A 368 9.55 -12.76 8.56
C HIS A 368 11.06 -12.57 8.44
N HIS A 369 11.53 -12.27 7.23
CA HIS A 369 12.92 -11.89 6.94
C HIS A 369 12.95 -10.72 5.96
N GLU A 370 13.94 -9.85 6.10
CA GLU A 370 14.21 -8.78 5.14
C GLU A 370 15.50 -9.08 4.38
N ARG A 371 15.48 -8.95 3.06
CA ARG A 371 16.64 -9.16 2.18
C ARG A 371 16.59 -8.21 0.98
N THR A 372 17.77 -7.81 0.50
CA THR A 372 17.83 -7.13 -0.80
C THR A 372 17.64 -8.15 -1.92
N VAL A 373 17.20 -7.67 -3.09
CA VAL A 373 17.05 -8.54 -4.26
C VAL A 373 18.39 -9.19 -4.63
N SER A 374 19.51 -8.43 -4.59
CA SER A 374 20.85 -8.95 -4.88
C SER A 374 21.28 -10.06 -3.90
N ASP A 375 20.96 -9.94 -2.61
CA ASP A 375 21.20 -10.99 -1.63
C ASP A 375 20.35 -12.23 -1.92
N LEU A 376 19.06 -12.05 -2.22
CA LEU A 376 18.15 -13.15 -2.57
C LEU A 376 18.60 -13.90 -3.84
N VAL A 377 19.07 -13.18 -4.85
CA VAL A 377 19.52 -13.76 -6.13
C VAL A 377 20.86 -14.49 -5.98
N SER A 378 21.75 -14.02 -5.11
CA SER A 378 23.08 -14.62 -4.91
C SER A 378 23.05 -15.99 -4.26
N GLY A 379 22.01 -16.30 -3.48
CA GLY A 379 21.93 -17.59 -2.77
C GLY A 379 20.50 -17.95 -2.35
N PRO A 380 19.58 -18.18 -3.29
CA PRO A 380 18.17 -18.43 -2.98
C PRO A 380 17.97 -19.70 -2.11
N GLU A 381 18.76 -20.74 -2.32
CA GLU A 381 18.71 -21.97 -1.53
C GLU A 381 19.08 -21.73 -0.07
N ILE A 382 20.05 -20.86 0.21
CA ILE A 382 20.44 -20.50 1.57
C ILE A 382 19.30 -19.79 2.29
N HIS A 383 18.58 -18.90 1.59
CA HIS A 383 17.43 -18.21 2.15
C HIS A 383 16.26 -19.16 2.38
N ALA A 384 16.00 -20.10 1.46
CA ALA A 384 15.01 -21.15 1.65
C ALA A 384 15.31 -22.04 2.85
N ALA A 385 16.59 -22.45 3.02
CA ALA A 385 17.04 -23.24 4.16
C ALA A 385 16.87 -22.50 5.50
N ARG A 386 17.10 -21.19 5.53
CA ARG A 386 16.84 -20.35 6.72
C ARG A 386 15.36 -20.32 7.09
N PHE A 387 14.46 -20.17 6.10
CA PHE A 387 13.02 -20.24 6.34
C PHE A 387 12.61 -21.62 6.84
N LEU A 388 13.14 -22.70 6.24
CA LEU A 388 12.86 -24.06 6.64
C LEU A 388 13.31 -24.31 8.08
N ARG A 389 14.54 -23.90 8.45
CA ARG A 389 15.05 -23.96 9.83
C ARG A 389 14.12 -23.23 10.80
N SER A 390 13.78 -21.97 10.50
CA SER A 390 12.90 -21.19 11.37
C SER A 390 11.50 -21.79 11.51
N ALA A 391 10.97 -22.42 10.47
CA ALA A 391 9.68 -23.11 10.54
C ALA A 391 9.77 -24.37 11.40
N THR A 392 10.80 -25.19 11.20
CA THR A 392 10.99 -26.46 11.92
C THR A 392 11.28 -26.27 13.42
N GLU A 393 11.91 -25.17 13.81
CA GLU A 393 12.07 -24.78 15.22
C GLU A 393 10.72 -24.67 15.95
N ARG A 394 9.65 -24.23 15.26
CA ARG A 394 8.29 -24.13 15.83
C ARG A 394 7.63 -25.49 16.05
N PHE A 395 8.15 -26.53 15.40
CA PHE A 395 7.76 -27.93 15.63
C PHE A 395 8.60 -28.60 16.71
N ASN A 396 9.56 -27.92 17.31
CA ASN A 396 10.55 -28.55 18.21
C ASN A 396 11.28 -29.71 17.50
N PHE A 397 11.58 -29.52 16.24
CA PHE A 397 12.28 -30.50 15.41
C PHE A 397 13.79 -30.31 15.56
N ASP A 398 14.51 -31.36 15.89
CA ASP A 398 15.96 -31.36 16.11
C ASP A 398 16.65 -31.99 14.89
N PRO A 399 17.37 -31.18 14.06
CA PRO A 399 18.03 -31.70 12.87
C PRO A 399 19.25 -32.52 13.22
N PRO A 400 19.55 -33.59 12.48
CA PRO A 400 20.70 -34.46 12.76
C PRO A 400 22.08 -33.80 12.50
N THR A 401 22.11 -32.80 11.56
CA THR A 401 23.34 -32.07 11.19
C THR A 401 23.03 -30.59 10.95
N ASP A 402 24.06 -29.74 10.99
CA ASP A 402 23.91 -28.30 10.71
C ASP A 402 23.50 -28.02 9.25
N ASP A 403 23.95 -28.84 8.30
CA ASP A 403 23.71 -28.69 6.87
C ASP A 403 22.38 -29.34 6.41
N TYR A 404 21.67 -30.03 7.30
CA TYR A 404 20.49 -30.82 7.03
C TYR A 404 19.41 -30.04 6.22
N PHE A 405 19.17 -28.80 6.58
CA PHE A 405 18.16 -27.99 5.90
C PHE A 405 18.60 -27.53 4.51
N THR A 406 19.89 -27.33 4.31
CA THR A 406 20.46 -27.01 2.99
C THR A 406 20.32 -28.21 2.06
N GLU A 407 20.65 -29.41 2.54
CA GLU A 407 20.46 -30.67 1.79
C GLU A 407 18.97 -30.91 1.47
N ALA A 408 18.07 -30.72 2.45
CA ALA A 408 16.63 -30.89 2.24
C ALA A 408 16.05 -29.91 1.18
N VAL A 409 16.57 -28.68 1.12
CA VAL A 409 16.19 -27.70 0.09
C VAL A 409 16.74 -28.13 -1.28
N GLN A 410 18.00 -28.54 -1.36
CA GLN A 410 18.60 -29.02 -2.62
C GLN A 410 17.87 -30.25 -3.17
N ASP A 411 17.54 -31.20 -2.32
CA ASP A 411 16.74 -32.38 -2.67
C ASP A 411 15.36 -32.02 -3.21
N SER A 412 14.75 -30.96 -2.67
CA SER A 412 13.42 -30.45 -3.08
C SER A 412 13.46 -29.71 -4.42
N LEU A 413 14.63 -29.27 -4.86
CA LEU A 413 14.83 -28.58 -6.15
C LEU A 413 15.28 -29.55 -7.27
N GLN A 414 15.92 -30.67 -6.91
CA GLN A 414 16.47 -31.64 -7.88
C GLN A 414 15.46 -32.73 -8.30
N ARG A 415 14.31 -32.83 -7.62
CA ARG A 415 13.32 -33.91 -7.87
C ARG A 415 11.99 -33.34 -8.32
#